data_95c9fecb066b41f799fbe8e64a07387a
#
_entry.id   95c9fecb066b41f799fbe8e64a07387a
#
_cell.length_a   1.000
_cell.length_b   1.000
_cell.length_c   1.000
_cell.angle_alpha   90.00
_cell.angle_beta   90.00
_cell.angle_gamma   90.00
#
_symmetry.space_group_name_H-M   'P 1'
#
loop_
_entity.id
_entity.type
_entity.pdbx_description
1 polymer ?
#
loop_
_entity_poly.entity_id
_entity_poly.type
_entity_poly.pdbx_seq_one_letter_code
_entity_poly.pdbx_strand_id
1 'polypeptide(L)'
;TLDRSSAASDVYKRQMRIRSSGNGEPGMNGGPPGDLYVEIRIKQHAMFQRDGDDLHCEIPISFAKAALGGEIEVPTLNGKASFTIPEGTQSGKTFRLRSKGIKGVRSGYAGDLFCHVIVETPVTLTERQKELMREFEQLTVEGGSKHSPQTKSWKDKVKEFFE
;
A
#
# COMPACT_ATOMS: atom_id res chain seq x y z
N THR A 1 19.92 -11.44 5.19
CA THR A 1 20.77 -10.39 4.56
C THR A 1 19.84 -9.45 3.83
N LEU A 2 19.38 -8.40 4.51
CA LEU A 2 18.59 -7.33 3.89
C LEU A 2 19.48 -6.61 2.89
N ASP A 3 19.03 -6.60 1.64
CA ASP A 3 19.71 -5.97 0.52
C ASP A 3 19.85 -4.46 0.73
N ARG A 4 21.06 -4.04 1.11
CA ARG A 4 21.44 -2.62 1.28
C ARG A 4 21.40 -1.83 -0.04
N SER A 5 21.32 -2.50 -1.18
CA SER A 5 21.31 -1.84 -2.49
C SER A 5 19.97 -1.17 -2.78
N SER A 6 18.87 -1.74 -2.32
CA SER A 6 17.52 -1.21 -2.45
C SER A 6 17.33 0.12 -1.68
N ALA A 7 17.84 0.19 -0.44
CA ALA A 7 17.70 1.39 0.40
C ALA A 7 18.49 2.60 -0.15
N ALA A 8 19.67 2.38 -0.74
CA ALA A 8 20.48 3.45 -1.35
C ALA A 8 19.82 4.01 -2.62
N SER A 9 19.20 3.15 -3.43
CA SER A 9 18.46 3.53 -4.64
C SER A 9 17.23 4.39 -4.31
N ASP A 10 16.53 4.08 -3.22
CA ASP A 10 15.32 4.80 -2.80
C ASP A 10 15.61 6.21 -2.25
N VAL A 11 16.77 6.40 -1.63
CA VAL A 11 17.21 7.74 -1.16
C VAL A 11 17.49 8.67 -2.34
N TYR A 12 18.08 8.17 -3.42
CA TYR A 12 18.34 8.96 -4.64
C TYR A 12 17.08 9.40 -5.37
N LYS A 13 16.03 8.58 -5.38
CA LYS A 13 14.75 8.89 -6.05
C LYS A 13 13.96 10.01 -5.35
N ARG A 14 14.30 10.34 -4.10
CA ARG A 14 13.61 11.35 -3.27
C ARG A 14 14.29 12.72 -3.27
N GLN A 15 15.38 12.91 -4.03
CA GLN A 15 16.12 14.16 -4.10
C GLN A 15 15.98 14.76 -5.49
N MET A 16 15.51 15.99 -5.54
CA MET A 16 15.49 16.81 -6.74
C MET A 16 16.45 17.99 -6.53
N ARG A 17 17.39 18.18 -7.45
CA ARG A 17 18.24 19.36 -7.47
C ARG A 17 17.76 20.31 -8.56
N ILE A 18 17.50 21.53 -8.18
CA ILE A 18 17.16 22.63 -9.09
C ILE A 18 18.37 23.56 -9.14
N ARG A 19 18.88 23.81 -10.35
CA ARG A 19 19.93 24.79 -10.58
C ARG A 19 19.29 26.12 -10.98
N SER A 20 19.63 27.18 -10.27
CA SER A 20 19.30 28.55 -10.62
C SER A 20 20.58 29.26 -11.02
N SER A 21 20.77 29.47 -12.32
CA SER A 21 22.00 30.06 -12.84
C SER A 21 22.13 31.53 -12.48
N GLY A 22 23.32 31.93 -12.07
CA GLY A 22 23.62 33.30 -11.72
C GLY A 22 23.03 33.82 -10.40
N ASN A 23 22.41 32.98 -9.60
CA ASN A 23 21.82 33.31 -8.30
C ASN A 23 22.63 32.77 -7.11
N GLY A 24 23.86 32.37 -7.33
CA GLY A 24 24.80 31.96 -6.30
C GLY A 24 25.56 33.10 -5.68
N GLU A 25 26.69 32.81 -5.03
CA GLU A 25 27.57 33.84 -4.43
C GLU A 25 28.19 34.77 -5.51
N PRO A 26 28.37 36.06 -5.19
CA PRO A 26 29.06 37.00 -6.08
C PRO A 26 30.45 36.51 -6.45
N GLY A 27 30.84 36.65 -7.71
CA GLY A 27 32.20 36.31 -8.14
C GLY A 27 33.23 37.23 -7.52
N MET A 28 34.44 36.70 -7.23
CA MET A 28 35.54 37.48 -6.74
C MET A 28 36.01 38.50 -7.79
N ASN A 29 36.43 39.70 -7.35
CA ASN A 29 36.92 40.79 -8.21
C ASN A 29 35.96 41.26 -9.32
N GLY A 30 34.64 41.26 -9.06
CA GLY A 30 33.63 41.66 -10.06
C GLY A 30 33.33 40.63 -11.13
N GLY A 31 33.74 39.37 -10.93
CA GLY A 31 33.38 38.24 -11.79
C GLY A 31 31.85 37.94 -11.74
N PRO A 32 31.34 37.14 -12.70
CA PRO A 32 29.95 36.76 -12.69
C PRO A 32 29.58 35.93 -11.46
N PRO A 33 28.34 36.05 -10.93
CA PRO A 33 27.89 35.25 -9.79
C PRO A 33 27.84 33.78 -10.13
N GLY A 34 28.03 32.91 -9.14
CA GLY A 34 27.91 31.47 -9.25
C GLY A 34 26.45 31.02 -9.40
N ASP A 35 26.24 29.71 -9.43
CA ASP A 35 24.92 29.13 -9.49
C ASP A 35 24.42 28.73 -8.10
N LEU A 36 23.12 28.86 -7.88
CA LEU A 36 22.44 28.37 -6.69
C LEU A 36 21.88 26.96 -6.96
N TYR A 37 22.23 26.00 -6.14
CA TYR A 37 21.65 24.65 -6.17
C TYR A 37 20.70 24.47 -5.00
N VAL A 38 19.43 24.20 -5.30
CA VAL A 38 18.41 23.89 -4.30
C VAL A 38 18.17 22.40 -4.28
N GLU A 39 18.46 21.75 -3.16
CA GLU A 39 18.21 20.34 -2.94
C GLU A 39 16.87 20.16 -2.19
N ILE A 40 15.91 19.51 -2.84
CA ILE A 40 14.59 19.23 -2.26
C ILE A 40 14.60 17.80 -1.72
N ARG A 41 14.31 17.64 -0.43
CA ARG A 41 14.14 16.34 0.21
C ARG A 41 12.69 16.12 0.59
N ILE A 42 12.10 15.03 0.07
CA ILE A 42 10.72 14.68 0.36
C ILE A 42 10.68 13.84 1.65
N LYS A 43 9.90 14.29 2.63
CA LYS A 43 9.64 13.52 3.87
C LYS A 43 8.76 12.31 3.58
N GLN A 44 9.00 11.23 4.35
CA GLN A 44 8.10 10.08 4.32
C GLN A 44 6.71 10.48 4.84
N HIS A 45 5.67 9.98 4.17
CA HIS A 45 4.30 10.13 4.62
C HIS A 45 3.93 8.97 5.53
N ALA A 46 3.11 9.22 6.57
CA ALA A 46 2.72 8.19 7.54
C ALA A 46 1.89 7.04 6.92
N MET A 47 1.09 7.34 5.90
CA MET A 47 0.15 6.38 5.30
C MET A 47 0.52 5.97 3.88
N PHE A 48 1.28 6.79 3.15
CA PHE A 48 1.60 6.55 1.76
C PHE A 48 3.09 6.30 1.56
N GLN A 49 3.40 5.23 0.86
CA GLN A 49 4.72 4.96 0.32
C GLN A 49 4.73 5.39 -1.15
N ARG A 50 5.75 6.13 -1.55
CA ARG A 50 5.90 6.61 -2.91
C ARG A 50 6.82 5.71 -3.70
N ASP A 51 6.38 5.28 -4.88
CA ASP A 51 7.23 4.66 -5.90
C ASP A 51 7.09 5.41 -7.23
N GLY A 52 8.07 6.24 -7.56
CA GLY A 52 7.98 7.15 -8.70
C GLY A 52 6.82 8.13 -8.58
N ASP A 53 5.84 8.04 -9.47
CA ASP A 53 4.60 8.80 -9.45
C ASP A 53 3.44 8.01 -8.83
N ASP A 54 3.64 6.72 -8.56
CA ASP A 54 2.65 5.87 -7.91
C ASP A 54 2.74 5.97 -6.38
N LEU A 55 1.62 5.64 -5.74
CA LEU A 55 1.48 5.59 -4.30
C LEU A 55 1.01 4.20 -3.87
N HIS A 56 1.49 3.75 -2.73
CA HIS A 56 1.07 2.53 -2.07
C HIS A 56 0.56 2.87 -0.68
N CYS A 57 -0.56 2.28 -0.27
CA CYS A 57 -1.08 2.35 1.09
C CYS A 57 -1.61 1.00 1.56
N GLU A 58 -1.48 0.73 2.84
CA GLU A 58 -2.07 -0.43 3.50
C GLU A 58 -3.42 -0.04 4.08
N ILE A 59 -4.44 -0.87 3.84
CA ILE A 59 -5.79 -0.63 4.29
C ILE A 59 -6.24 -1.80 5.16
N PRO A 60 -6.32 -1.60 6.49
CA PRO A 60 -6.88 -2.59 7.36
C PRO A 60 -8.40 -2.66 7.14
N ILE A 61 -8.91 -3.87 6.92
CA ILE A 61 -10.34 -4.15 6.84
C ILE A 61 -10.70 -5.27 7.80
N SER A 62 -11.92 -5.24 8.34
CA SER A 62 -12.39 -6.31 9.22
C SER A 62 -12.56 -7.62 8.44
N PHE A 63 -12.41 -8.73 9.15
CA PHE A 63 -12.70 -10.07 8.62
C PHE A 63 -14.10 -10.14 7.98
N ALA A 64 -15.12 -9.61 8.65
CA ALA A 64 -16.48 -9.59 8.13
C ALA A 64 -16.58 -8.81 6.80
N LYS A 65 -15.90 -7.66 6.72
CA LYS A 65 -15.87 -6.86 5.48
C LYS A 65 -15.16 -7.59 4.34
N ALA A 66 -14.07 -8.29 4.64
CA ALA A 66 -13.36 -9.11 3.66
C ALA A 66 -14.21 -10.27 3.14
N ALA A 67 -14.96 -10.93 4.03
CA ALA A 67 -15.82 -12.06 3.67
C ALA A 67 -17.05 -11.64 2.87
N LEU A 68 -17.74 -10.57 3.29
CA LEU A 68 -19.00 -10.12 2.70
C LEU A 68 -18.84 -9.15 1.53
N GLY A 69 -17.63 -8.57 1.38
CA GLY A 69 -17.38 -7.55 0.38
C GLY A 69 -18.04 -6.21 0.70
N GLY A 70 -18.18 -5.38 -0.32
CA GLY A 70 -18.87 -4.09 -0.26
C GLY A 70 -17.94 -2.90 -0.44
N GLU A 71 -18.49 -1.69 -0.30
CA GLU A 71 -17.78 -0.45 -0.53
C GLU A 71 -16.85 -0.12 0.64
N ILE A 72 -15.63 0.33 0.33
CA ILE A 72 -14.68 0.90 1.27
C ILE A 72 -14.23 2.28 0.81
N GLU A 73 -14.02 3.17 1.75
CA GLU A 73 -13.52 4.52 1.52
C GLU A 73 -12.06 4.59 1.92
N VAL A 74 -11.24 5.19 1.07
CA VAL A 74 -9.80 5.32 1.28
C VAL A 74 -9.35 6.76 1.11
N PRO A 75 -8.38 7.23 1.90
CA PRO A 75 -7.80 8.54 1.69
C PRO A 75 -6.99 8.56 0.40
N THR A 76 -6.98 9.71 -0.24
CA THR A 76 -6.12 10.04 -1.38
C THR A 76 -5.45 11.39 -1.14
N LEU A 77 -4.47 11.77 -1.96
CA LEU A 77 -3.86 13.10 -1.85
C LEU A 77 -4.86 14.26 -2.05
N ASN A 78 -5.96 14.01 -2.77
CA ASN A 78 -6.94 15.04 -3.13
C ASN A 78 -8.31 14.80 -2.46
N GLY A 79 -8.33 14.17 -1.29
CA GLY A 79 -9.56 13.86 -0.56
C GLY A 79 -9.78 12.37 -0.38
N LYS A 80 -11.00 11.88 -0.62
CA LYS A 80 -11.37 10.48 -0.44
C LYS A 80 -11.78 9.85 -1.76
N ALA A 81 -11.58 8.56 -1.87
CA ALA A 81 -12.10 7.75 -2.97
C ALA A 81 -12.77 6.51 -2.40
N SER A 82 -13.84 6.05 -3.05
CA SER A 82 -14.49 4.78 -2.70
C SER A 82 -14.25 3.76 -3.80
N PHE A 83 -14.18 2.51 -3.42
CA PHE A 83 -14.23 1.38 -4.35
C PHE A 83 -14.84 0.15 -3.67
N THR A 84 -15.38 -0.73 -4.49
CA THR A 84 -15.99 -1.97 -4.00
C THR A 84 -14.98 -3.09 -3.96
N ILE A 85 -14.88 -3.77 -2.82
CA ILE A 85 -14.15 -5.02 -2.69
C ILE A 85 -15.12 -6.20 -2.92
N PRO A 86 -14.72 -7.23 -3.67
CA PRO A 86 -15.55 -8.42 -3.85
C PRO A 86 -15.61 -9.26 -2.57
N GLU A 87 -16.65 -10.08 -2.47
CA GLU A 87 -16.78 -11.09 -1.42
C GLU A 87 -15.59 -12.06 -1.45
N GLY A 88 -15.15 -12.52 -0.27
CA GLY A 88 -14.02 -13.43 -0.14
C GLY A 88 -12.66 -12.79 -0.44
N THR A 89 -12.54 -11.46 -0.36
CA THR A 89 -11.26 -10.77 -0.53
C THR A 89 -10.25 -11.26 0.51
N GLN A 90 -9.13 -11.77 0.03
CA GLN A 90 -8.04 -12.26 0.88
C GLN A 90 -7.08 -11.14 1.30
N SER A 91 -6.43 -11.33 2.46
CA SER A 91 -5.34 -10.44 2.89
C SER A 91 -4.21 -10.46 1.86
N GLY A 92 -3.59 -9.29 1.62
CA GLY A 92 -2.56 -9.11 0.60
C GLY A 92 -3.11 -8.79 -0.80
N LYS A 93 -4.45 -8.80 -1.00
CA LYS A 93 -5.04 -8.36 -2.27
C LYS A 93 -4.75 -6.88 -2.49
N THR A 94 -4.33 -6.54 -3.71
CA THR A 94 -4.05 -5.15 -4.11
C THR A 94 -5.11 -4.65 -5.08
N PHE A 95 -5.64 -3.47 -4.79
CA PHE A 95 -6.57 -2.74 -5.66
C PHE A 95 -5.88 -1.49 -6.20
N ARG A 96 -6.02 -1.26 -7.50
CA ARG A 96 -5.43 -0.12 -8.21
C ARG A 96 -6.49 0.95 -8.46
N LEU A 97 -6.29 2.13 -7.92
CA LEU A 97 -7.09 3.31 -8.20
C LEU A 97 -6.33 4.19 -9.19
N ARG A 98 -6.81 4.23 -10.42
CA ARG A 98 -6.14 4.95 -11.52
C ARG A 98 -6.14 6.46 -11.27
N SER A 99 -5.04 7.10 -11.63
CA SER A 99 -4.85 8.55 -11.54
C SER A 99 -5.05 9.13 -10.12
N LYS A 100 -4.84 8.33 -9.08
CA LYS A 100 -4.90 8.75 -7.66
C LYS A 100 -3.52 8.82 -7.00
N GLY A 101 -2.47 8.63 -7.76
CA GLY A 101 -1.09 8.84 -7.35
C GLY A 101 -0.65 10.30 -7.43
N ILE A 102 0.66 10.51 -7.54
CA ILE A 102 1.28 11.84 -7.63
C ILE A 102 1.29 12.30 -9.09
N LYS A 103 0.96 13.56 -9.31
CA LYS A 103 1.16 14.18 -10.62
C LYS A 103 2.66 14.44 -10.81
N GLY A 104 3.28 13.71 -11.72
CA GLY A 104 4.69 13.85 -12.00
C GLY A 104 5.01 15.24 -12.59
N VAL A 105 6.13 15.83 -12.14
CA VAL A 105 6.56 17.15 -12.62
C VAL A 105 6.90 17.14 -14.11
N ARG A 106 7.36 15.99 -14.62
CA ARG A 106 7.79 15.83 -16.02
C ARG A 106 6.76 15.13 -16.89
N SER A 107 6.00 14.18 -16.35
CA SER A 107 5.04 13.37 -17.10
C SER A 107 3.73 14.09 -17.40
N GLY A 108 3.37 15.09 -16.60
CA GLY A 108 2.06 15.78 -16.71
C GLY A 108 0.86 14.89 -16.29
N TYR A 109 1.04 13.58 -16.18
CA TYR A 109 0.01 12.61 -15.78
C TYR A 109 0.18 12.24 -14.31
N ALA A 110 -0.94 11.92 -13.67
CA ALA A 110 -0.92 11.36 -12.32
C ALA A 110 -0.65 9.86 -12.38
N GLY A 111 0.21 9.37 -11.50
CA GLY A 111 0.37 7.96 -11.23
C GLY A 111 -0.88 7.35 -10.58
N ASP A 112 -0.78 6.12 -10.14
CA ASP A 112 -1.88 5.38 -9.54
C ASP A 112 -1.71 5.23 -8.03
N LEU A 113 -2.80 4.91 -7.33
CA LEU A 113 -2.77 4.53 -5.93
C LEU A 113 -3.05 3.03 -5.83
N PHE A 114 -2.11 2.29 -5.26
CA PHE A 114 -2.21 0.88 -4.96
C PHE A 114 -2.59 0.67 -3.50
N CYS A 115 -3.77 0.12 -3.28
CA CYS A 115 -4.33 -0.16 -1.98
C CYS A 115 -4.11 -1.63 -1.63
N HIS A 116 -3.23 -1.90 -0.67
CA HIS A 116 -2.95 -3.25 -0.18
C HIS A 116 -3.87 -3.56 0.99
N VAL A 117 -4.79 -4.49 0.79
CA VAL A 117 -5.73 -4.89 1.82
C VAL A 117 -5.07 -5.81 2.84
N ILE A 118 -5.20 -5.46 4.12
CA ILE A 118 -4.80 -6.29 5.25
C ILE A 118 -6.06 -6.65 6.02
N VAL A 119 -6.35 -7.95 6.12
CA VAL A 119 -7.49 -8.42 6.91
C VAL A 119 -7.09 -8.45 8.37
N GLU A 120 -7.78 -7.66 9.19
CA GLU A 120 -7.55 -7.57 10.61
C GLU A 120 -8.43 -8.58 11.35
N THR A 121 -7.81 -9.40 12.19
CA THR A 121 -8.51 -10.30 13.09
C THR A 121 -8.98 -9.53 14.31
N PRO A 122 -10.27 -9.56 14.67
CA PRO A 122 -10.77 -8.84 15.82
C PRO A 122 -10.19 -9.39 17.12
N VAL A 123 -9.86 -8.49 18.03
CA VAL A 123 -9.37 -8.80 19.38
C VAL A 123 -10.42 -8.41 20.43
N THR A 124 -10.30 -8.94 21.65
CA THR A 124 -11.17 -8.59 22.79
C THR A 124 -12.66 -8.76 22.48
N LEU A 125 -13.03 -9.95 22.01
CA LEU A 125 -14.41 -10.31 21.68
C LEU A 125 -15.31 -10.42 22.90
N THR A 126 -16.54 -9.91 22.79
CA THR A 126 -17.62 -10.19 23.75
C THR A 126 -18.06 -11.66 23.65
N GLU A 127 -18.73 -12.18 24.71
CA GLU A 127 -19.23 -13.58 24.68
C GLU A 127 -20.16 -13.82 23.50
N ARG A 128 -21.04 -12.89 23.19
CA ARG A 128 -21.94 -13.01 22.03
C ARG A 128 -21.18 -13.05 20.69
N GLN A 129 -20.12 -12.27 20.54
CA GLN A 129 -19.26 -12.33 19.35
C GLN A 129 -18.54 -13.68 19.22
N LYS A 130 -18.07 -14.23 20.35
CA LYS A 130 -17.45 -15.56 20.37
C LYS A 130 -18.43 -16.66 19.97
N GLU A 131 -19.67 -16.60 20.45
CA GLU A 131 -20.73 -17.53 20.05
C GLU A 131 -20.97 -17.50 18.55
N LEU A 132 -21.17 -16.31 17.98
CA LEU A 132 -21.39 -16.11 16.56
C LEU A 132 -20.21 -16.62 15.71
N MET A 133 -18.99 -16.41 16.20
CA MET A 133 -17.78 -16.90 15.51
C MET A 133 -17.69 -18.44 15.53
N ARG A 134 -18.08 -19.08 16.64
CA ARG A 134 -18.13 -20.56 16.72
C ARG A 134 -19.20 -21.12 15.79
N GLU A 135 -20.37 -20.51 15.76
CA GLU A 135 -21.45 -20.88 14.84
C GLU A 135 -21.00 -20.74 13.38
N PHE A 136 -20.37 -19.62 13.04
CA PHE A 136 -19.81 -19.39 11.70
C PHE A 136 -18.76 -20.44 11.32
N GLU A 137 -17.85 -20.77 12.26
CA GLU A 137 -16.83 -21.80 12.04
C GLU A 137 -17.47 -23.16 11.76
N GLN A 138 -18.47 -23.56 12.57
CA GLN A 138 -19.21 -24.81 12.38
C GLN A 138 -19.86 -24.88 10.98
N LEU A 139 -20.57 -23.84 10.57
CA LEU A 139 -21.19 -23.77 9.25
C LEU A 139 -20.16 -23.83 8.11
N THR A 140 -19.00 -23.21 8.33
CA THR A 140 -17.90 -23.21 7.36
C THR A 140 -17.31 -24.61 7.21
N VAL A 141 -17.15 -25.35 8.30
CA VAL A 141 -16.67 -26.75 8.29
C VAL A 141 -17.67 -27.67 7.61
N GLU A 142 -18.97 -27.54 7.93
CA GLU A 142 -20.04 -28.33 7.31
C GLU A 142 -20.14 -28.07 5.79
N GLY A 143 -19.90 -26.84 5.34
CA GLY A 143 -19.86 -26.48 3.92
C GLY A 143 -18.63 -26.99 3.16
N GLY A 144 -17.63 -27.48 3.87
CA GLY A 144 -16.44 -28.12 3.31
C GLY A 144 -15.50 -27.20 2.55
N SER A 145 -14.80 -27.75 1.57
CA SER A 145 -13.72 -27.08 0.84
C SER A 145 -14.14 -25.84 0.02
N LYS A 146 -15.42 -25.60 -0.15
CA LYS A 146 -15.94 -24.41 -0.87
C LYS A 146 -15.60 -23.12 -0.12
N HIS A 147 -15.59 -23.16 1.21
CA HIS A 147 -15.39 -21.98 2.05
C HIS A 147 -13.91 -21.73 2.39
N SER A 148 -13.05 -22.73 2.27
CA SER A 148 -11.64 -22.64 2.68
C SER A 148 -10.70 -23.30 1.67
N PRO A 149 -10.57 -22.74 0.45
CA PRO A 149 -9.79 -23.37 -0.63
C PRO A 149 -8.31 -23.49 -0.32
N GLN A 150 -7.74 -22.55 0.42
CA GLN A 150 -6.33 -22.59 0.81
C GLN A 150 -6.03 -23.71 1.84
N THR A 151 -6.95 -23.93 2.78
CA THR A 151 -6.82 -25.00 3.78
C THR A 151 -6.85 -26.37 3.12
N LYS A 152 -7.69 -26.55 2.08
CA LYS A 152 -7.72 -27.80 1.29
C LYS A 152 -6.38 -28.01 0.58
N SER A 153 -5.90 -27.04 -0.15
CA SER A 153 -4.62 -27.12 -0.87
C SER A 153 -3.45 -27.43 0.07
N TRP A 154 -3.44 -26.86 1.26
CA TRP A 154 -2.43 -27.13 2.26
C TRP A 154 -2.51 -28.57 2.79
N LYS A 155 -3.71 -29.05 3.12
CA LYS A 155 -3.92 -30.46 3.57
C LYS A 155 -3.50 -31.47 2.51
N ASP A 156 -3.79 -31.20 1.23
CA ASP A 156 -3.38 -32.06 0.13
C ASP A 156 -1.84 -32.12 0.00
N LYS A 157 -1.16 -30.98 0.10
CA LYS A 157 0.32 -30.90 0.11
C LYS A 157 0.94 -31.63 1.30
N VAL A 158 0.31 -31.55 2.47
CA VAL A 158 0.80 -32.27 3.67
C VAL A 158 0.69 -33.78 3.48
N LYS A 159 -0.40 -34.26 2.85
CA LYS A 159 -0.53 -35.71 2.54
C LYS A 159 0.56 -36.16 1.57
N GLU A 160 0.77 -35.44 0.47
CA GLU A 160 1.84 -35.74 -0.50
C GLU A 160 3.24 -35.75 0.12
N PHE A 161 3.47 -34.97 1.17
CA PHE A 161 4.77 -34.93 1.85
C PHE A 161 5.02 -36.13 2.72
N PHE A 162 3.99 -36.83 3.23
CA PHE A 162 4.10 -38.00 4.09
C PHE A 162 3.83 -39.32 3.37
N GLU A 163 3.45 -39.31 2.10
CA GLU A 163 3.40 -40.48 1.21
C GLU A 163 4.74 -40.68 0.47
#